data_6803d4086e111fc6bdcf9a01adec7907
#
_entry.id   6803d4086e111fc6bdcf9a01adec7907
#
_cell.length_a   1.000
_cell.length_b   1.000
_cell.length_c   1.000
_cell.angle_alpha   90.00
_cell.angle_beta   90.00
_cell.angle_gamma   90.00
#
_symmetry.space_group_name_H-M   'P 1'
#
loop_
_entity.id
_entity.type
_entity.pdbx_description
1 polymer ?
#
loop_
_entity_poly.entity_id
_entity_poly.type
_entity_poly.pdbx_seq_one_letter_code
_entity_poly.pdbx_strand_id
1 'polypeptide(L)'
;MSERGDWPPERPWGWDRSGAYDVEDQRRKWRGWRRLVFPGIWLVYLGQTAAGVGKHSSGWAAVAGYAIIAAYCVCYLQALPALWMGRRRRFWMLYAALLVLCAVETLFAHEDAFVMCVFIAVQTVGVLGNRALPAIVALTLVATLTPRLVTSWHADVQPTNGLTIPLTALAMWGFFGVIRTNQALADARSEVARLAAENERTRIARDLHDLLGHSLTTSSGRRSVEAE
;
A
#
# COMPACT_ATOMS: atom_id res chain seq x y z
N MET A 1 -14.76 -64.54 -18.63
CA MET A 1 -14.87 -63.94 -17.28
C MET A 1 -13.95 -62.75 -17.24
N SER A 2 -14.55 -61.58 -17.42
CA SER A 2 -13.86 -60.29 -17.58
C SER A 2 -14.19 -59.50 -16.30
N GLU A 3 -13.25 -59.44 -15.37
CA GLU A 3 -13.32 -58.52 -14.25
C GLU A 3 -12.90 -57.14 -14.71
N ARG A 4 -13.88 -56.28 -15.01
CA ARG A 4 -13.69 -54.84 -15.06
C ARG A 4 -13.54 -54.34 -13.62
N GLY A 5 -12.33 -54.00 -13.22
CA GLY A 5 -12.07 -53.34 -11.97
C GLY A 5 -12.81 -51.99 -11.93
N ASP A 6 -13.83 -51.95 -11.08
CA ASP A 6 -14.49 -50.69 -10.68
C ASP A 6 -13.53 -49.87 -9.86
N TRP A 7 -12.93 -48.86 -10.48
CA TRP A 7 -12.27 -47.82 -9.77
C TRP A 7 -13.34 -46.89 -9.15
N PRO A 8 -13.37 -46.68 -7.83
CA PRO A 8 -14.29 -45.71 -7.26
C PRO A 8 -13.88 -44.29 -7.67
N PRO A 9 -14.83 -43.45 -8.10
CA PRO A 9 -14.57 -42.05 -8.40
C PRO A 9 -14.55 -41.22 -7.12
N GLU A 10 -13.81 -41.64 -6.11
CA GLU A 10 -13.63 -40.83 -4.91
C GLU A 10 -12.34 -40.04 -5.02
N ARG A 11 -12.45 -38.80 -5.50
CA ARG A 11 -11.42 -37.78 -5.27
C ARG A 11 -11.45 -37.43 -3.78
N PRO A 12 -10.43 -37.73 -2.99
CA PRO A 12 -10.46 -37.53 -1.54
C PRO A 12 -10.43 -36.08 -1.08
N TRP A 13 -10.46 -35.14 -2.00
CA TRP A 13 -10.48 -33.70 -1.72
C TRP A 13 -11.61 -33.08 -2.51
N GLY A 14 -12.74 -32.87 -1.86
CA GLY A 14 -13.88 -32.12 -2.38
C GLY A 14 -13.52 -30.67 -2.67
N TRP A 15 -12.91 -30.45 -3.82
CA TRP A 15 -12.78 -29.12 -4.39
C TRP A 15 -14.11 -28.77 -5.04
N ASP A 16 -15.07 -28.35 -4.23
CA ASP A 16 -16.26 -27.70 -4.72
C ASP A 16 -15.85 -26.39 -5.40
N ARG A 17 -16.29 -26.18 -6.63
CA ARG A 17 -16.03 -24.96 -7.40
C ARG A 17 -16.52 -23.70 -6.65
N SER A 18 -17.47 -23.83 -5.73
CA SER A 18 -17.95 -22.77 -4.85
C SER A 18 -16.86 -22.29 -3.88
N GLY A 19 -15.97 -23.18 -3.39
CA GLY A 19 -14.88 -22.81 -2.47
C GLY A 19 -13.81 -21.92 -3.13
N ALA A 20 -13.56 -22.05 -4.42
CA ALA A 20 -12.61 -21.21 -5.13
C ALA A 20 -13.11 -19.75 -5.26
N TYR A 21 -14.41 -19.56 -5.48
CA TYR A 21 -15.03 -18.23 -5.54
C TYR A 21 -15.06 -17.53 -4.19
N ASP A 22 -15.28 -18.26 -3.11
CA ASP A 22 -15.33 -17.70 -1.76
C ASP A 22 -13.93 -17.25 -1.27
N VAL A 23 -12.88 -17.97 -1.60
CA VAL A 23 -11.49 -17.60 -1.27
C VAL A 23 -11.06 -16.33 -2.02
N GLU A 24 -11.53 -16.13 -3.25
CA GLU A 24 -11.18 -14.96 -4.06
C GLU A 24 -11.94 -13.71 -3.60
N ASP A 25 -13.21 -13.84 -3.23
CA ASP A 25 -14.03 -12.77 -2.65
C ASP A 25 -13.57 -12.41 -1.22
N GLN A 26 -13.20 -13.40 -0.43
CA GLN A 26 -12.59 -13.21 0.88
C GLN A 26 -11.22 -12.51 0.76
N ARG A 27 -10.36 -12.89 -0.21
CA ARG A 27 -9.10 -12.19 -0.49
C ARG A 27 -9.33 -10.75 -0.94
N ARG A 28 -10.38 -10.47 -1.70
CA ARG A 28 -10.75 -9.11 -2.14
C ARG A 28 -11.22 -8.26 -0.97
N LYS A 29 -12.06 -8.79 -0.08
CA LYS A 29 -12.52 -8.12 1.16
C LYS A 29 -11.37 -7.87 2.13
N TRP A 30 -10.49 -8.86 2.34
CA TRP A 30 -9.29 -8.73 3.19
C TRP A 30 -8.29 -7.71 2.63
N ARG A 31 -8.15 -7.59 1.33
CA ARG A 31 -7.31 -6.60 0.68
C ARG A 31 -7.83 -5.16 0.87
N GLY A 32 -9.15 -4.98 0.89
CA GLY A 32 -9.80 -3.68 1.17
C GLY A 32 -9.61 -3.24 2.62
N TRP A 33 -9.83 -4.12 3.57
CA TRP A 33 -9.76 -3.82 5.01
C TRP A 33 -8.33 -3.55 5.49
N ARG A 34 -7.37 -4.33 5.03
CA ARG A 34 -5.94 -4.12 5.34
C ARG A 34 -5.42 -2.75 4.90
N ARG A 35 -5.99 -2.17 3.84
CA ARG A 35 -5.65 -0.82 3.38
C ARG A 35 -6.10 0.28 4.35
N LEU A 36 -7.11 0.03 5.17
CA LEU A 36 -7.63 0.98 6.16
C LEU A 36 -7.14 0.68 7.58
N VAL A 37 -6.99 -0.60 7.93
CA VAL A 37 -6.54 -1.03 9.26
C VAL A 37 -5.11 -0.59 9.55
N PHE A 38 -4.20 -0.75 8.59
CA PHE A 38 -2.81 -0.35 8.78
C PHE A 38 -2.63 1.15 9.08
N PRO A 39 -3.21 2.08 8.30
CA PRO A 39 -3.19 3.50 8.67
C PRO A 39 -4.04 3.82 9.90
N GLY A 40 -5.08 3.04 10.18
CA GLY A 40 -5.94 3.23 11.34
C GLY A 40 -5.24 2.97 12.68
N ILE A 41 -4.32 2.01 12.74
CA ILE A 41 -3.56 1.70 13.95
C ILE A 41 -2.75 2.93 14.42
N TRP A 42 -2.20 3.68 13.48
CA TRP A 42 -1.41 4.87 13.80
C TRP A 42 -2.24 6.01 14.40
N LEU A 43 -3.56 6.02 14.16
CA LEU A 43 -4.46 7.05 14.72
C LEU A 43 -4.49 7.02 16.27
N VAL A 44 -4.04 5.93 16.90
CA VAL A 44 -3.88 5.85 18.36
C VAL A 44 -2.93 6.96 18.88
N TYR A 45 -1.93 7.35 18.07
CA TYR A 45 -1.04 8.46 18.41
C TYR A 45 -1.76 9.80 18.56
N LEU A 46 -2.89 10.01 17.87
CA LEU A 46 -3.72 11.21 18.04
C LEU A 46 -4.40 11.28 19.41
N GLY A 47 -4.40 10.19 20.18
CA GLY A 47 -4.82 10.19 21.57
C GLY A 47 -4.00 11.15 22.44
N GLN A 48 -2.72 11.35 22.14
CA GLN A 48 -1.87 12.33 22.83
C GLN A 48 -2.34 13.76 22.51
N THR A 49 -2.60 14.09 21.25
CA THR A 49 -3.15 15.40 20.87
C THR A 49 -4.52 15.63 21.51
N ALA A 50 -5.39 14.61 21.53
CA ALA A 50 -6.68 14.70 22.18
C ALA A 50 -6.56 14.94 23.70
N ALA A 51 -5.60 14.31 24.37
CA ALA A 51 -5.30 14.57 25.76
C ALA A 51 -4.78 16.02 25.96
N GLY A 52 -3.97 16.54 25.03
CA GLY A 52 -3.51 17.94 25.00
C GLY A 52 -4.68 18.93 24.93
N VAL A 53 -5.64 18.71 24.05
CA VAL A 53 -6.87 19.50 23.97
C VAL A 53 -7.59 19.52 25.34
N GLY A 54 -7.73 18.35 25.97
CA GLY A 54 -8.39 18.26 27.27
C GLY A 54 -7.64 18.97 28.41
N LYS A 55 -6.31 19.16 28.28
CA LYS A 55 -5.48 19.88 29.26
C LYS A 55 -5.53 21.39 29.08
N HIS A 56 -5.51 21.87 27.83
CA HIS A 56 -5.29 23.29 27.51
C HIS A 56 -6.56 24.02 27.08
N SER A 57 -7.63 23.29 26.75
CA SER A 57 -8.88 23.87 26.27
C SER A 57 -10.07 23.39 27.07
N SER A 58 -11.10 24.27 27.22
CA SER A 58 -12.34 23.96 27.92
C SER A 58 -13.56 24.48 27.16
N GLY A 59 -14.75 23.91 27.44
CA GLY A 59 -16.00 24.34 26.83
C GLY A 59 -15.97 24.20 25.30
N TRP A 60 -16.41 25.26 24.60
CA TRP A 60 -16.48 25.24 23.13
C TRP A 60 -15.12 25.12 22.43
N ALA A 61 -14.04 25.61 23.05
CA ALA A 61 -12.70 25.49 22.50
C ALA A 61 -12.25 24.01 22.45
N ALA A 62 -12.55 23.23 23.49
CA ALA A 62 -12.26 21.80 23.49
C ALA A 62 -13.07 21.05 22.41
N VAL A 63 -14.35 21.40 22.23
CA VAL A 63 -15.18 20.81 21.16
C VAL A 63 -14.59 21.13 19.79
N ALA A 64 -14.12 22.36 19.56
CA ALA A 64 -13.46 22.74 18.31
C ALA A 64 -12.16 21.94 18.07
N GLY A 65 -11.29 21.78 19.07
CA GLY A 65 -10.08 20.97 18.98
C GLY A 65 -10.40 19.50 18.61
N TYR A 66 -11.33 18.87 19.31
CA TYR A 66 -11.73 17.49 18.94
C TYR A 66 -12.32 17.38 17.54
N ALA A 67 -13.07 18.40 17.08
CA ALA A 67 -13.59 18.44 15.71
C ALA A 67 -12.46 18.53 14.66
N ILE A 68 -11.39 19.31 14.96
CA ILE A 68 -10.19 19.43 14.10
C ILE A 68 -9.47 18.09 14.04
N ILE A 69 -9.26 17.40 15.16
CA ILE A 69 -8.67 16.06 15.19
C ILE A 69 -9.48 15.09 14.33
N ALA A 70 -10.82 15.10 14.45
CA ALA A 70 -11.69 14.25 13.64
C ALA A 70 -11.58 14.58 12.13
N ALA A 71 -11.55 15.87 11.77
CA ALA A 71 -11.35 16.31 10.40
C ALA A 71 -9.97 15.88 9.87
N TYR A 72 -8.93 15.95 10.69
CA TYR A 72 -7.59 15.51 10.39
C TYR A 72 -7.57 14.00 10.07
N CYS A 73 -8.21 13.18 10.91
CA CYS A 73 -8.33 11.73 10.67
C CYS A 73 -8.98 11.43 9.31
N VAL A 74 -10.08 12.13 8.98
CA VAL A 74 -10.81 11.95 7.72
C VAL A 74 -9.91 12.35 6.52
N CYS A 75 -9.23 13.50 6.61
CA CYS A 75 -8.31 13.96 5.57
C CYS A 75 -7.15 12.98 5.37
N TYR A 76 -6.55 12.48 6.46
CA TYR A 76 -5.46 11.52 6.43
C TYR A 76 -5.88 10.20 5.76
N LEU A 77 -7.01 9.63 6.15
CA LEU A 77 -7.54 8.40 5.58
C LEU A 77 -7.91 8.54 4.08
N GLN A 78 -8.32 9.74 3.65
CA GLN A 78 -8.61 10.01 2.24
C GLN A 78 -7.37 10.31 1.40
N ALA A 79 -6.29 10.83 2.00
CA ALA A 79 -5.07 11.16 1.31
C ALA A 79 -4.33 9.91 0.81
N LEU A 80 -4.31 8.82 1.59
CA LEU A 80 -3.68 7.56 1.23
C LEU A 80 -4.24 6.94 -0.07
N PRO A 81 -5.57 6.73 -0.22
CA PRO A 81 -6.13 6.24 -1.47
C PRO A 81 -5.90 7.19 -2.65
N ALA A 82 -5.94 8.51 -2.42
CA ALA A 82 -5.71 9.50 -3.47
C ALA A 82 -4.29 9.39 -4.06
N LEU A 83 -3.30 9.09 -3.22
CA LEU A 83 -1.93 8.82 -3.63
C LEU A 83 -1.84 7.57 -4.51
N TRP A 84 -2.45 6.46 -4.08
CA TRP A 84 -2.41 5.18 -4.78
C TRP A 84 -3.20 5.15 -6.09
N MET A 85 -4.26 5.96 -6.19
CA MET A 85 -5.09 6.11 -7.40
C MET A 85 -4.53 7.14 -8.40
N GLY A 86 -3.35 7.72 -8.14
CA GLY A 86 -2.74 8.73 -9.03
C GLY A 86 -3.48 10.07 -9.10
N ARG A 87 -4.42 10.33 -8.21
CA ARG A 87 -5.19 11.58 -8.15
C ARG A 87 -4.38 12.71 -7.51
N ARG A 88 -3.33 13.13 -8.19
CA ARG A 88 -2.30 14.03 -7.69
C ARG A 88 -2.86 15.36 -7.13
N ARG A 89 -3.83 15.99 -7.82
CA ARG A 89 -4.46 17.24 -7.36
C ARG A 89 -5.21 17.06 -6.05
N ARG A 90 -6.00 16.00 -5.93
CA ARG A 90 -6.74 15.69 -4.70
C ARG A 90 -5.81 15.40 -3.53
N PHE A 91 -4.73 14.68 -3.77
CA PHE A 91 -3.71 14.41 -2.76
C PHE A 91 -3.10 15.71 -2.23
N TRP A 92 -2.65 16.64 -3.11
CA TRP A 92 -2.05 17.89 -2.67
C TRP A 92 -3.02 18.80 -1.91
N MET A 93 -4.31 18.81 -2.27
CA MET A 93 -5.34 19.53 -1.51
C MET A 93 -5.50 18.95 -0.10
N LEU A 94 -5.57 17.63 0.02
CA LEU A 94 -5.68 16.97 1.33
C LEU A 94 -4.41 17.13 2.16
N TYR A 95 -3.24 17.08 1.54
CA TYR A 95 -1.97 17.34 2.20
C TYR A 95 -1.86 18.77 2.75
N ALA A 96 -2.27 19.76 1.96
CA ALA A 96 -2.35 21.14 2.42
C ALA A 96 -3.37 21.30 3.56
N ALA A 97 -4.51 20.63 3.48
CA ALA A 97 -5.50 20.61 4.57
C ALA A 97 -4.91 20.01 5.86
N LEU A 98 -4.12 18.93 5.76
CA LEU A 98 -3.45 18.33 6.93
C LEU A 98 -2.47 19.32 7.58
N LEU A 99 -1.70 20.06 6.79
CA LEU A 99 -0.79 21.09 7.30
C LEU A 99 -1.55 22.22 8.01
N VAL A 100 -2.63 22.70 7.41
CA VAL A 100 -3.46 23.77 8.00
C VAL A 100 -4.14 23.29 9.29
N LEU A 101 -4.75 22.09 9.28
CA LEU A 101 -5.38 21.52 10.48
C LEU A 101 -4.36 21.31 11.60
N CYS A 102 -3.16 20.83 11.30
CA CYS A 102 -2.09 20.69 12.27
C CYS A 102 -1.69 22.05 12.84
N ALA A 103 -1.54 23.09 12.02
CA ALA A 103 -1.21 24.44 12.47
C ALA A 103 -2.33 25.06 13.32
N VAL A 104 -3.59 24.87 12.96
CA VAL A 104 -4.74 25.37 13.74
C VAL A 104 -4.87 24.64 15.08
N GLU A 105 -4.57 23.32 15.10
CA GLU A 105 -4.64 22.52 16.32
C GLU A 105 -3.65 22.97 17.39
N THR A 106 -2.53 23.60 17.03
CA THR A 106 -1.60 24.19 18.02
C THR A 106 -2.23 25.27 18.88
N LEU A 107 -3.34 25.87 18.48
CA LEU A 107 -4.08 26.84 19.28
C LEU A 107 -4.88 26.17 20.42
N PHE A 108 -5.18 24.88 20.29
CA PHE A 108 -6.03 24.13 21.23
C PHE A 108 -5.23 23.11 22.06
N ALA A 109 -4.29 22.40 21.44
CA ALA A 109 -3.49 21.34 22.06
C ALA A 109 -2.05 21.77 22.36
N HIS A 110 -1.65 23.00 22.03
CA HIS A 110 -0.30 23.54 22.20
C HIS A 110 0.77 22.58 21.63
N GLU A 111 1.78 22.22 22.42
CA GLU A 111 2.89 21.34 22.04
C GLU A 111 2.44 19.92 21.67
N ASP A 112 1.33 19.44 22.21
CA ASP A 112 0.79 18.10 21.93
C ASP A 112 0.23 17.97 20.47
N ALA A 113 -0.03 19.10 19.80
CA ALA A 113 -0.45 19.10 18.38
C ALA A 113 0.67 18.62 17.44
N PHE A 114 1.94 18.79 17.78
CA PHE A 114 3.07 18.42 16.91
C PHE A 114 3.20 16.90 16.69
N VAL A 115 2.52 16.07 17.45
CA VAL A 115 2.38 14.63 17.18
C VAL A 115 1.74 14.39 15.80
N MET A 116 0.87 15.30 15.34
CA MET A 116 0.28 15.23 13.99
C MET A 116 1.34 15.32 12.87
N CYS A 117 2.49 15.93 13.14
CA CYS A 117 3.60 16.00 12.18
C CYS A 117 4.15 14.62 11.78
N VAL A 118 4.00 13.61 12.64
CA VAL A 118 4.38 12.22 12.31
C VAL A 118 3.59 11.72 11.09
N PHE A 119 2.31 12.01 11.02
CA PHE A 119 1.43 11.60 9.89
C PHE A 119 1.76 12.35 8.61
N ILE A 120 2.09 13.64 8.74
CA ILE A 120 2.56 14.47 7.62
C ILE A 120 3.89 13.93 7.10
N ALA A 121 4.81 13.52 7.98
CA ALA A 121 6.08 12.91 7.60
C ALA A 121 5.89 11.62 6.80
N VAL A 122 4.98 10.73 7.22
CA VAL A 122 4.63 9.50 6.49
C VAL A 122 4.13 9.80 5.08
N GLN A 123 3.24 10.78 4.94
CA GLN A 123 2.72 11.20 3.63
C GLN A 123 3.81 11.80 2.75
N THR A 124 4.68 12.62 3.35
CA THR A 124 5.82 13.25 2.66
C THR A 124 6.77 12.20 2.07
N VAL A 125 7.14 11.20 2.86
CA VAL A 125 7.98 10.08 2.40
C VAL A 125 7.29 9.28 1.28
N GLY A 126 5.99 9.04 1.42
CA GLY A 126 5.20 8.31 0.41
C GLY A 126 5.23 8.97 -0.97
N VAL A 127 5.21 10.31 -1.01
CA VAL A 127 5.15 11.08 -2.26
C VAL A 127 6.53 11.44 -2.81
N LEU A 128 7.41 11.98 -1.96
CA LEU A 128 8.72 12.48 -2.39
C LEU A 128 9.81 11.40 -2.38
N GLY A 129 9.61 10.29 -1.68
CA GLY A 129 10.61 9.22 -1.57
C GLY A 129 11.94 9.75 -1.09
N ASN A 130 13.02 9.60 -1.88
CA ASN A 130 14.37 10.05 -1.52
C ASN A 130 14.51 11.59 -1.42
N ARG A 131 13.58 12.35 -1.99
CA ARG A 131 13.56 13.82 -1.92
C ARG A 131 12.83 14.37 -0.69
N ALA A 132 12.32 13.49 0.18
CA ALA A 132 11.59 13.88 1.39
C ALA A 132 12.50 14.48 2.48
N LEU A 133 13.81 14.19 2.46
CA LEU A 133 14.74 14.56 3.52
C LEU A 133 14.66 16.03 3.97
N PRO A 134 14.77 17.04 3.09
CA PRO A 134 14.72 18.44 3.54
C PRO A 134 13.38 18.80 4.19
N ALA A 135 12.26 18.26 3.68
CA ALA A 135 10.95 18.50 4.26
C ALA A 135 10.81 17.82 5.66
N ILE A 136 11.36 16.64 5.84
CA ILE A 136 11.36 15.94 7.14
C ILE A 136 12.22 16.70 8.15
N VAL A 137 13.40 17.18 7.74
CA VAL A 137 14.26 17.99 8.60
C VAL A 137 13.53 19.28 9.03
N ALA A 138 12.94 20.01 8.08
CA ALA A 138 12.18 21.22 8.37
C ALA A 138 11.02 20.94 9.33
N LEU A 139 10.24 19.88 9.08
CA LEU A 139 9.11 19.48 9.93
C LEU A 139 9.57 19.13 11.35
N THR A 140 10.68 18.40 11.47
CA THR A 140 11.28 18.03 12.76
C THR A 140 11.74 19.26 13.53
N LEU A 141 12.43 20.20 12.86
CA LEU A 141 12.89 21.43 13.48
C LEU A 141 11.71 22.29 13.97
N VAL A 142 10.67 22.44 13.14
CA VAL A 142 9.46 23.18 13.53
C VAL A 142 8.83 22.53 14.76
N ALA A 143 8.59 21.22 14.74
CA ALA A 143 7.92 20.52 15.83
C ALA A 143 8.72 20.51 17.14
N THR A 144 10.06 20.57 17.06
CA THR A 144 10.94 20.52 18.22
C THR A 144 11.19 21.90 18.83
N LEU A 145 11.32 22.93 17.98
CA LEU A 145 11.74 24.26 18.43
C LEU A 145 10.56 25.20 18.72
N THR A 146 9.43 25.06 18.02
CA THR A 146 8.28 25.95 18.19
C THR A 146 7.77 26.00 19.63
N PRO A 147 7.67 24.91 20.42
CA PRO A 147 7.22 24.97 21.81
C PRO A 147 8.07 25.93 22.67
N ARG A 148 9.38 25.95 22.43
CA ARG A 148 10.29 26.88 23.15
C ARG A 148 10.18 28.31 22.65
N LEU A 149 9.92 28.52 21.36
CA LEU A 149 9.82 29.85 20.77
C LEU A 149 8.53 30.57 21.17
N VAL A 150 7.47 29.82 21.46
CA VAL A 150 6.19 30.35 21.92
C VAL A 150 6.17 30.44 23.43
N THR A 151 6.67 31.56 23.94
CA THR A 151 6.85 31.78 25.39
C THR A 151 5.56 31.64 26.20
N SER A 152 4.40 31.84 25.61
CA SER A 152 3.09 31.68 26.26
C SER A 152 2.76 30.23 26.64
N TRP A 153 3.40 29.25 26.04
CA TRP A 153 3.15 27.84 26.36
C TRP A 153 3.95 27.32 27.54
N HIS A 154 4.99 28.06 27.98
CA HIS A 154 5.91 27.68 29.08
C HIS A 154 6.47 26.26 28.91
N ALA A 155 6.61 25.81 27.65
CA ALA A 155 7.09 24.49 27.32
C ALA A 155 8.57 24.51 26.94
N ASP A 156 9.27 23.46 27.31
CA ASP A 156 10.65 23.23 26.91
C ASP A 156 10.74 22.62 25.49
N VAL A 157 11.99 22.50 25.01
CA VAL A 157 12.26 21.77 23.77
C VAL A 157 11.66 20.37 23.86
N GLN A 158 10.91 19.96 22.85
CA GLN A 158 10.26 18.64 22.78
C GLN A 158 11.18 17.60 22.11
N PRO A 159 12.13 16.97 22.81
CA PRO A 159 13.10 16.05 22.23
C PRO A 159 12.41 14.78 21.68
N THR A 160 11.25 14.44 22.21
CA THR A 160 10.44 13.31 21.74
C THR A 160 10.05 13.49 20.28
N ASN A 161 9.61 14.68 19.87
CA ASN A 161 9.27 14.99 18.49
C ASN A 161 10.51 14.99 17.58
N GLY A 162 11.68 15.43 18.13
CA GLY A 162 12.96 15.39 17.43
C GLY A 162 13.43 14.00 17.05
N LEU A 163 12.99 12.97 17.77
CA LEU A 163 13.33 11.57 17.50
C LEU A 163 12.20 10.84 16.77
N THR A 164 10.94 11.01 17.18
CA THR A 164 9.80 10.27 16.61
C THR A 164 9.54 10.60 15.16
N ILE A 165 9.62 11.87 14.75
CA ILE A 165 9.34 12.27 13.37
C ILE A 165 10.36 11.67 12.41
N PRO A 166 11.68 11.86 12.56
CA PRO A 166 12.66 11.30 11.64
C PRO A 166 12.74 9.77 11.70
N LEU A 167 12.57 9.16 12.88
CA LEU A 167 12.59 7.71 13.03
C LEU A 167 11.40 7.07 12.30
N THR A 168 10.20 7.65 12.45
CA THR A 168 9.01 7.20 11.71
C THR A 168 9.17 7.41 10.21
N ALA A 169 9.73 8.55 9.81
CA ALA A 169 10.02 8.81 8.40
C ALA A 169 10.99 7.78 7.81
N LEU A 170 12.06 7.42 8.55
CA LEU A 170 13.04 6.42 8.16
C LEU A 170 12.40 5.02 8.04
N ALA A 171 11.61 4.63 9.04
CA ALA A 171 10.88 3.36 9.03
C ALA A 171 9.92 3.26 7.84
N MET A 172 9.18 4.34 7.55
CA MET A 172 8.26 4.39 6.40
C MET A 172 9.00 4.42 5.07
N TRP A 173 10.15 5.09 5.00
CA TRP A 173 10.98 5.06 3.79
C TRP A 173 11.44 3.63 3.46
N GLY A 174 11.93 2.88 4.46
CA GLY A 174 12.28 1.47 4.31
C GLY A 174 11.08 0.61 3.92
N PHE A 175 9.93 0.80 4.57
CA PHE A 175 8.70 0.07 4.28
C PHE A 175 8.20 0.31 2.84
N PHE A 176 8.16 1.55 2.38
CA PHE A 176 7.80 1.85 0.99
C PHE A 176 8.85 1.34 0.00
N GLY A 177 10.13 1.31 0.40
CA GLY A 177 11.19 0.68 -0.38
C GLY A 177 10.91 -0.80 -0.63
N VAL A 178 10.61 -1.56 0.42
CA VAL A 178 10.25 -2.99 0.33
C VAL A 178 9.02 -3.21 -0.56
N ILE A 179 7.98 -2.39 -0.42
CA ILE A 179 6.79 -2.49 -1.27
C ILE A 179 7.14 -2.30 -2.75
N ARG A 180 7.92 -1.27 -3.09
CA ARG A 180 8.33 -0.99 -4.48
C ARG A 180 9.17 -2.13 -5.06
N THR A 181 10.10 -2.66 -4.29
CA THR A 181 10.94 -3.79 -4.72
C THR A 181 10.10 -5.04 -4.95
N ASN A 182 9.16 -5.34 -4.07
CA ASN A 182 8.26 -6.49 -4.23
C ASN A 182 7.35 -6.35 -5.46
N GLN A 183 6.87 -5.13 -5.76
CA GLN A 183 6.10 -4.85 -6.97
C GLN A 183 6.95 -5.05 -8.22
N ALA A 184 8.14 -4.48 -8.28
CA ALA A 184 9.05 -4.64 -9.40
C ALA A 184 9.43 -6.12 -9.64
N LEU A 185 9.61 -6.90 -8.57
CA LEU A 185 9.88 -8.33 -8.66
C LEU A 185 8.66 -9.11 -9.20
N ALA A 186 7.45 -8.75 -8.78
CA ALA A 186 6.21 -9.36 -9.28
C ALA A 186 6.02 -9.08 -10.77
N ASP A 187 6.27 -7.84 -11.19
CA ASP A 187 6.18 -7.43 -12.60
C ASP A 187 7.22 -8.18 -13.47
N ALA A 188 8.46 -8.27 -13.00
CA ALA A 188 9.51 -9.02 -13.69
C ALA A 188 9.17 -10.51 -13.82
N ARG A 189 8.61 -11.13 -12.76
CA ARG A 189 8.17 -12.53 -12.81
C ARG A 189 7.03 -12.76 -13.81
N SER A 190 6.09 -11.84 -13.89
CA SER A 190 4.97 -11.93 -14.85
C SER A 190 5.47 -11.83 -16.29
N GLU A 191 6.46 -10.97 -16.54
CA GLU A 191 7.07 -10.84 -17.88
C GLU A 191 7.87 -12.07 -18.28
N VAL A 192 8.65 -12.66 -17.36
CA VAL A 192 9.35 -13.93 -17.62
C VAL A 192 8.37 -15.05 -17.94
N ALA A 193 7.25 -15.16 -17.20
CA ALA A 193 6.24 -16.16 -17.45
C ALA A 193 5.57 -15.95 -18.82
N ARG A 194 5.31 -14.70 -19.24
CA ARG A 194 4.79 -14.37 -20.55
C ARG A 194 5.74 -14.81 -21.68
N LEU A 195 7.02 -14.45 -21.56
CA LEU A 195 8.04 -14.82 -22.55
C LEU A 195 8.24 -16.34 -22.63
N ALA A 196 8.19 -17.05 -21.49
CA ALA A 196 8.28 -18.51 -21.48
C ALA A 196 7.09 -19.15 -22.21
N ALA A 197 5.88 -18.63 -22.00
CA ALA A 197 4.69 -19.12 -22.71
C ALA A 197 4.74 -18.84 -24.23
N GLU A 198 5.27 -17.71 -24.66
CA GLU A 198 5.47 -17.39 -26.08
C GLU A 198 6.50 -18.31 -26.73
N ASN A 199 7.63 -18.57 -26.06
CA ASN A 199 8.66 -19.48 -26.52
C ASN A 199 8.11 -20.92 -26.66
N GLU A 200 7.32 -21.36 -25.68
CA GLU A 200 6.71 -22.69 -25.71
C GLU A 200 5.71 -22.82 -26.87
N ARG A 201 4.88 -21.80 -27.12
CA ARG A 201 3.97 -21.77 -28.30
C ARG A 201 4.76 -21.87 -29.62
N THR A 202 5.86 -21.14 -29.72
CA THR A 202 6.71 -21.16 -30.91
C THR A 202 7.38 -22.52 -31.09
N ARG A 203 7.79 -23.18 -29.99
CA ARG A 203 8.34 -24.55 -30.03
C ARG A 203 7.28 -25.53 -30.51
N ILE A 204 6.09 -25.52 -29.92
CA ILE A 204 4.99 -26.41 -30.30
C ILE A 204 4.62 -26.21 -31.76
N ALA A 205 4.54 -24.96 -32.24
CA ALA A 205 4.24 -24.67 -33.63
C ALA A 205 5.30 -25.27 -34.61
N ARG A 206 6.58 -25.21 -34.24
CA ARG A 206 7.67 -25.79 -35.02
C ARG A 206 7.62 -27.32 -35.00
N ASP A 207 7.42 -27.93 -33.84
CA ASP A 207 7.30 -29.37 -33.69
C ASP A 207 6.10 -29.93 -34.50
N LEU A 208 4.96 -29.23 -34.51
CA LEU A 208 3.80 -29.57 -35.34
C LEU A 208 4.11 -29.44 -36.83
N HIS A 209 4.81 -28.38 -37.24
CA HIS A 209 5.19 -28.19 -38.64
C HIS A 209 6.11 -29.33 -39.16
N ASP A 210 7.07 -29.73 -38.33
CA ASP A 210 8.00 -30.81 -38.65
C ASP A 210 7.29 -32.17 -38.72
N LEU A 211 6.36 -32.45 -37.78
CA LEU A 211 5.53 -33.67 -37.84
C LEU A 211 4.65 -33.74 -39.08
N LEU A 212 4.00 -32.62 -39.43
CA LEU A 212 3.15 -32.54 -40.64
C LEU A 212 3.98 -32.66 -41.92
N GLY A 213 5.13 -32.01 -41.96
CA GLY A 213 6.07 -32.11 -43.11
C GLY A 213 6.55 -33.54 -43.31
N HIS A 214 6.91 -34.23 -42.22
CA HIS A 214 7.36 -35.63 -42.31
C HIS A 214 6.21 -36.59 -42.75
N SER A 215 5.00 -36.39 -42.26
CA SER A 215 3.84 -37.22 -42.60
C SER A 215 3.42 -37.07 -44.09
N LEU A 216 3.53 -35.85 -44.64
CA LEU A 216 3.22 -35.57 -46.06
C LEU A 216 4.28 -36.18 -46.99
N THR A 217 5.56 -36.12 -46.66
CA THR A 217 6.61 -36.73 -47.46
C THR A 217 6.52 -38.26 -47.49
N THR A 218 6.17 -38.89 -46.35
CA THR A 218 5.99 -40.33 -46.23
C THR A 218 4.78 -40.83 -47.04
N SER A 219 3.69 -40.04 -47.06
CA SER A 219 2.46 -40.40 -47.81
C SER A 219 2.61 -40.20 -49.31
N SER A 220 3.40 -39.25 -49.78
CA SER A 220 3.67 -39.05 -51.22
C SER A 220 4.63 -40.11 -51.79
N GLY A 221 5.64 -40.52 -51.02
CA GLY A 221 6.57 -41.59 -51.38
C GLY A 221 5.88 -42.97 -51.52
N ARG A 222 4.85 -43.24 -50.70
CA ARG A 222 4.09 -44.52 -50.79
C ARG A 222 3.20 -44.61 -52.02
N ARG A 223 2.66 -43.48 -52.51
CA ARG A 223 1.84 -43.44 -53.74
C ARG A 223 2.65 -43.61 -55.01
N SER A 224 3.89 -43.25 -55.07
CA SER A 224 4.76 -43.45 -56.24
C SER A 224 5.25 -44.89 -56.40
N VAL A 225 5.29 -45.68 -55.31
CA VAL A 225 5.70 -47.10 -55.34
C VAL A 225 4.53 -48.01 -55.70
N GLU A 226 3.25 -47.61 -55.53
CA GLU A 226 2.06 -48.39 -55.96
C GLU A 226 1.64 -48.13 -57.42
N ALA A 227 2.35 -47.24 -58.14
CA ALA A 227 2.04 -46.86 -59.49
C ALA A 227 3.01 -47.47 -60.58
N GLU A 228 4.01 -48.26 -60.13
CA GLU A 228 4.87 -49.08 -60.97
C GLU A 228 4.42 -50.58 -60.96
#